data_dc97805135d93896f33e437362730a44
#
_entry.id   dc97805135d93896f33e437362730a44
#
_cell.length_a   1.000
_cell.length_b   1.000
_cell.length_c   1.000
_cell.angle_alpha   90.00
_cell.angle_beta   90.00
_cell.angle_gamma   90.00
#
_symmetry.space_group_name_H-M   'P 1'
#
loop_
_entity.id
_entity.type
_entity.pdbx_description
1 polymer ?
#
loop_
_entity_poly.entity_id
_entity_poly.type
_entity_poly.pdbx_seq_one_letter_code
_entity_poly.pdbx_strand_id
1 'polypeptide(L)' 'MMENYTAGDKMLYTVKEVSEIIHTNPTYVYQLINSGLLPALKLGSYKIRKAALLNFLEDNEGKDLTNPFDIKPLNVCE' A
#
# COMPACT_ATOMS: atom_id res chain seq x y z
N MET A 1 24.21 -7.84 0.69
CA MET A 1 23.72 -8.07 0.42
C MET A 1 23.10 -8.68 0.38
N MET A 2 22.61 -8.84 0.48
CA MET A 2 21.95 -9.42 0.38
C MET A 2 21.44 -9.99 -0.34
N GLU A 3 21.62 -10.23 -0.65
CA GLU A 3 21.27 -10.78 -1.55
C GLU A 3 20.54 -11.98 -1.44
N ASN A 4 20.14 -12.48 -0.76
CA ASN A 4 19.41 -13.67 -0.46
C ASN A 4 17.95 -13.49 -0.50
N TYR A 5 17.49 -12.43 -1.12
CA TYR A 5 16.07 -12.19 -1.18
C TYR A 5 15.43 -13.07 -2.21
N THR A 6 14.35 -13.73 -1.83
CA THR A 6 13.43 -14.27 -2.80
C THR A 6 12.34 -13.24 -3.03
N ALA A 7 11.49 -13.48 -4.00
CA ALA A 7 10.43 -12.54 -4.28
C ALA A 7 9.53 -12.32 -3.06
N GLY A 8 9.33 -13.34 -2.26
CA GLY A 8 8.48 -13.22 -1.08
C GLY A 8 9.11 -12.47 0.06
N ASP A 9 10.43 -12.22 -0.02
CA ASP A 9 11.16 -11.61 1.07
C ASP A 9 11.60 -10.20 0.76
N LYS A 10 11.01 -9.56 -0.21
CA LYS A 10 11.36 -8.19 -0.53
C LYS A 10 11.10 -7.29 0.66
N MET A 11 12.03 -6.39 0.90
CA MET A 11 11.84 -5.39 1.94
C MET A 11 11.19 -4.12 1.40
N LEU A 12 11.34 -3.86 0.12
CA LEU A 12 10.79 -2.68 -0.53
C LEU A 12 10.02 -3.08 -1.76
N TYR A 13 8.93 -2.40 -1.99
CA TYR A 13 8.12 -2.59 -3.19
C TYR A 13 8.03 -1.28 -3.95
N THR A 14 7.95 -1.38 -5.27
CA THR A 14 7.63 -0.21 -6.10
C THR A 14 6.12 0.04 -6.04
N VAL A 15 5.73 1.23 -6.52
CA VAL A 15 4.31 1.56 -6.61
C VAL A 15 3.59 0.53 -7.48
N LYS A 16 4.20 0.13 -8.59
CA LYS A 16 3.57 -0.84 -9.47
C LYS A 16 3.38 -2.18 -8.76
N GLU A 17 4.39 -2.62 -8.03
CA GLU A 17 4.29 -3.89 -7.31
C GLU A 17 3.19 -3.84 -6.26
N VAL A 18 3.10 -2.73 -5.52
CA VAL A 18 2.05 -2.59 -4.52
C VAL A 18 0.68 -2.64 -5.18
N SER A 19 0.53 -1.96 -6.32
CA SER A 19 -0.75 -1.95 -7.00
C SER A 19 -1.19 -3.35 -7.41
N GLU A 20 -0.23 -4.19 -7.80
CA GLU A 20 -0.54 -5.56 -8.16
C GLU A 20 -0.87 -6.40 -6.94
N ILE A 21 -0.16 -6.19 -5.85
CA ILE A 21 -0.40 -6.95 -4.62
C ILE A 21 -1.80 -6.69 -4.07
N ILE A 22 -2.21 -5.42 -4.08
CA ILE A 22 -3.52 -5.07 -3.51
C ILE A 22 -4.60 -4.96 -4.59
N HIS A 23 -4.30 -5.43 -5.81
CA HIS A 23 -5.29 -5.60 -6.88
C HIS A 23 -5.91 -4.27 -7.30
N THR A 24 -5.07 -3.27 -7.49
CA THR A 24 -5.54 -1.98 -7.96
C THR A 24 -4.60 -1.47 -9.05
N ASN A 25 -4.37 -0.17 -9.14
CA ASN A 25 -3.52 0.37 -10.19
C ASN A 25 -2.57 1.41 -9.58
N PRO A 26 -1.48 1.76 -10.29
CA PRO A 26 -0.50 2.69 -9.73
C PRO A 26 -1.07 4.05 -9.39
N THR A 27 -2.01 4.56 -10.18
CA THR A 27 -2.62 5.84 -9.88
C THR A 27 -3.27 5.84 -8.51
N TYR A 28 -3.98 4.76 -8.20
CA TYR A 28 -4.62 4.63 -6.90
C TYR A 28 -3.58 4.58 -5.77
N VAL A 29 -2.47 3.86 -6.00
CA VAL A 29 -1.41 3.79 -4.98
C VAL A 29 -0.83 5.17 -4.72
N TYR A 30 -0.63 5.98 -5.77
CA TYR A 30 -0.16 7.35 -5.56
C TYR A 30 -1.16 8.15 -4.73
N GLN A 31 -2.45 7.93 -4.91
CA GLN A 31 -3.46 8.58 -4.09
C GLN A 31 -3.35 8.14 -2.63
N LEU A 32 -3.09 6.88 -2.37
CA LEU A 32 -2.87 6.40 -1.01
C LEU A 32 -1.67 7.08 -0.37
N ILE A 33 -0.60 7.24 -1.11
CA ILE A 33 0.59 7.90 -0.61
C ILE A 33 0.31 9.37 -0.34
N ASN A 34 -0.36 10.05 -1.27
CA ASN A 34 -0.62 11.47 -1.14
C ASN A 34 -1.61 11.77 -0.02
N SER A 35 -2.51 10.85 0.28
CA SER A 35 -3.46 11.04 1.35
C SER A 35 -2.86 10.81 2.72
N GLY A 36 -1.64 10.27 2.78
CA GLY A 36 -0.99 9.96 4.04
C GLY A 36 -1.34 8.60 4.60
N LEU A 37 -2.15 7.82 3.90
CA LEU A 37 -2.55 6.51 4.40
C LEU A 37 -1.45 5.48 4.27
N LEU A 38 -0.66 5.58 3.21
CA LEU A 38 0.39 4.60 2.94
C LEU A 38 1.74 5.31 2.99
N PRO A 39 2.51 5.10 4.05
CA PRO A 39 3.85 5.73 4.13
C PRO A 39 4.76 5.19 3.04
N ALA A 40 5.56 6.09 2.48
CA ALA A 40 6.47 5.72 1.41
C ALA A 40 7.78 6.46 1.56
N LEU A 41 8.83 5.87 0.97
CA LEU A 41 10.13 6.48 0.88
C LEU A 41 10.32 6.97 -0.56
N LYS A 42 10.98 8.09 -0.71
CA LYS A 42 11.30 8.57 -2.04
C LYS A 42 12.79 8.38 -2.30
N LEU A 43 13.11 7.33 -3.02
CA LEU A 43 14.48 6.99 -3.37
C LEU A 43 14.59 7.05 -4.89
N GLY A 44 14.56 8.28 -5.41
CA GLY A 44 14.40 8.49 -6.83
C GLY A 44 12.95 8.36 -7.24
N SER A 45 12.37 7.21 -7.01
CA SER A 45 10.93 6.99 -7.14
C SER A 45 10.41 6.51 -5.80
N TYR A 46 9.09 6.46 -5.66
CA TYR A 46 8.50 5.99 -4.40
C TYR A 46 8.75 4.51 -4.20
N LYS A 47 9.11 4.18 -2.97
CA LYS A 47 9.25 2.80 -2.54
C LYS A 47 8.46 2.62 -1.26
N ILE A 48 7.86 1.47 -1.10
CA ILE A 48 7.01 1.18 0.06
C ILE A 48 7.62 0.01 0.81
N ARG A 49 7.89 0.20 2.11
CA ARG A 49 8.43 -0.88 2.93
C ARG A 49 7.36 -1.94 3.12
N LYS A 50 7.81 -3.19 3.18
CA LYS A 50 6.89 -4.30 3.42
C LYS A 50 6.08 -4.08 4.71
N ALA A 51 6.75 -3.64 5.77
CA ALA A 51 6.07 -3.40 7.03
C ALA A 51 5.00 -2.32 6.91
N ALA A 52 5.30 -1.26 6.15
CA ALA A 52 4.33 -0.19 5.95
C ALA A 52 3.10 -0.70 5.21
N LEU A 53 3.31 -1.53 4.19
CA LEU A 53 2.18 -2.09 3.45
C LEU A 53 1.33 -2.99 4.33
N LEU A 54 1.98 -3.85 5.13
CA LEU A 54 1.24 -4.74 6.03
C LEU A 54 0.46 -3.96 7.06
N ASN A 55 1.07 -2.92 7.64
CA ASN A 55 0.39 -2.10 8.62
C ASN A 55 -0.79 -1.35 8.01
N PHE A 56 -0.61 -0.85 6.77
CA PHE A 56 -1.69 -0.18 6.08
C PHE A 56 -2.89 -1.11 5.90
N LEU A 57 -2.63 -2.33 5.47
CA LEU A 57 -3.72 -3.29 5.26
C LEU A 57 -4.41 -3.62 6.58
N GLU A 58 -3.62 -3.83 7.61
CA GLU A 58 -4.17 -4.19 8.91
C GLU A 58 -4.99 -3.05 9.52
N ASP A 59 -4.47 -1.83 9.43
CA ASP A 59 -5.12 -0.68 10.04
C ASP A 59 -6.41 -0.30 9.35
N ASN A 60 -6.57 -0.71 8.10
CA ASN A 60 -7.71 -0.27 7.31
C ASN A 60 -8.69 -1.39 6.99
N GLU A 61 -8.51 -2.55 7.61
CA GLU A 61 -9.51 -3.59 7.47
C GLU A 61 -10.84 -3.10 7.99
N GLY A 62 -11.89 -3.41 7.27
CA GLY A 62 -13.23 -2.99 7.66
C GLY A 62 -13.60 -1.60 7.20
N LYS A 63 -12.76 -0.97 6.39
CA LYS A 63 -13.03 0.37 5.89
C LYS A 63 -13.13 0.37 4.37
N ASP A 64 -13.89 1.31 3.88
CA ASP A 64 -14.02 1.52 2.43
C ASP A 64 -13.03 2.60 2.02
N LEU A 65 -12.01 2.20 1.28
CA LEU A 65 -10.96 3.09 0.82
C LEU A 65 -11.07 3.40 -0.67
N THR A 66 -12.26 3.27 -1.23
CA THR A 66 -12.45 3.56 -2.65
C THR A 66 -11.94 4.97 -2.96
N ASN A 67 -12.23 5.91 -2.09
CA ASN A 67 -11.66 7.26 -2.19
C ASN A 67 -10.71 7.44 -1.01
N PRO A 68 -9.38 7.44 -1.24
CA PRO A 68 -8.43 7.55 -0.14
C PRO A 68 -8.53 8.85 0.65
N PHE A 69 -9.17 9.86 0.06
CA PHE A 69 -9.31 11.14 0.73
C PHE A 69 -10.63 11.27 1.47
N ASP A 70 -11.46 10.21 1.44
CA ASP A 70 -12.75 10.21 2.10
C ASP A 70 -13.07 8.79 2.54
N ILE A 71 -12.40 8.36 3.61
CA ILE A 71 -12.50 6.98 4.08
C ILE A 71 -13.76 6.81 4.90
N LYS A 72 -14.46 5.71 4.66
CA LYS A 72 -15.70 5.41 5.35
C LYS A 72 -15.63 4.01 5.92
N PRO A 73 -16.30 3.75 7.03
CA PRO A 73 -16.40 2.38 7.50
C PRO A 73 -17.22 1.54 6.53
N LEU A 74 -16.89 0.28 6.44
CA LEU A 74 -17.72 -0.62 5.64
C LEU A 74 -19.05 -0.80 6.32
N ASN A 75 -20.10 -0.71 5.53
CA ASN A 75 -21.43 -0.91 6.04
C ASN A 75 -21.89 -2.28 5.57
N VAL A 76 -21.45 -3.28 6.31
CA VAL A 76 -21.69 -4.65 5.90
C VAL A 76 -22.70 -5.29 6.79
N CYS A 77 -23.73 -4.62 6.98
CA CYS A 77 -24.72 -5.14 7.89
C CYS A 77 -25.56 -6.21 7.26
N GLU A 78 -25.24 -6.64 6.12
CA GLU A 78 -25.99 -7.66 5.59
C GLU A 78 -25.45 -8.96 5.81
#